data_5a38dbef025a6face39ff83d052ba4de
#
_entry.id   5a38dbef025a6face39ff83d052ba4de
#
_cell.length_a   1.000
_cell.length_b   1.000
_cell.length_c   1.000
_cell.angle_alpha   90.00
_cell.angle_beta   90.00
_cell.angle_gamma   90.00
#
_symmetry.space_group_name_H-M   'P 1'
#
loop_
_entity.id
_entity.type
_entity.pdbx_description
1 polymer ?
#
loop_
_entity_poly.entity_id
_entity_poly.type
_entity_poly.pdbx_seq_one_letter_code
_entity_poly.pdbx_strand_id
1 'polypeptide(L)'
;TCSVGICFLPENVSGYTYQQLFENADWALYQAKKNGKNRYAFCDNLRRFEDKTEEKQELYEGVEIDARYLHNDIVSTAFEIFEKMSSFQAAIELLMKVIGLKFRLNRITVLHTKVAEQKINRVFQWVSEEEYRLLIDEIHFSKSDFITLFRHNDEYGTVVIQENDLAEYSEQGRKNVLQCGAKTVVCAAMYCEGSYTGAIAYVTCQEKRLWSREDRKLLGEVT
;
A
#
# COMPACT_ATOMS: atom_id res chain seq x y z
N THR A 1 -11.44 17.27 -13.26
CA THR A 1 -11.85 16.20 -14.21
C THR A 1 -11.50 14.86 -13.60
N CYS A 2 -12.46 13.93 -13.54
CA CYS A 2 -12.25 12.59 -12.96
C CYS A 2 -12.35 11.54 -14.07
N SER A 3 -11.44 10.53 -14.04
CA SER A 3 -11.57 9.33 -14.87
C SER A 3 -11.78 8.14 -13.96
N VAL A 4 -12.65 7.20 -14.33
CA VAL A 4 -13.01 6.05 -13.51
C VAL A 4 -12.93 4.78 -14.33
N GLY A 5 -12.25 3.76 -13.81
CA GLY A 5 -12.27 2.40 -14.34
C GLY A 5 -13.17 1.51 -13.48
N ILE A 6 -14.03 0.73 -14.11
CA ILE A 6 -15.03 -0.10 -13.44
C ILE A 6 -14.88 -1.54 -13.91
N CYS A 7 -14.79 -2.46 -12.95
CA CYS A 7 -14.78 -3.89 -13.20
C CYS A 7 -15.94 -4.55 -12.44
N PHE A 8 -16.76 -5.32 -13.14
CA PHE A 8 -17.82 -6.13 -12.54
C PHE A 8 -17.42 -7.59 -12.51
N LEU A 9 -17.66 -8.25 -11.38
CA LEU A 9 -17.60 -9.69 -11.28
C LEU A 9 -19.03 -10.24 -11.51
N PRO A 10 -19.29 -10.98 -12.60
CA PRO A 10 -20.58 -11.61 -12.79
C PRO A 10 -20.86 -12.66 -11.70
N GLU A 11 -22.09 -12.77 -11.24
CA GLU A 11 -22.50 -13.66 -10.14
C GLU A 11 -22.13 -15.14 -10.37
N ASN A 12 -21.99 -15.55 -11.62
CA ASN A 12 -21.70 -16.94 -12.01
C ASN A 12 -20.20 -17.21 -12.28
N VAL A 13 -19.32 -16.24 -12.02
CA VAL A 13 -17.89 -16.36 -12.29
C VAL A 13 -17.13 -16.48 -10.99
N SER A 14 -16.53 -17.66 -10.76
CA SER A 14 -15.64 -17.91 -9.62
C SER A 14 -14.18 -18.00 -10.07
N GLY A 15 -13.26 -17.82 -9.12
CA GLY A 15 -11.83 -18.05 -9.35
C GLY A 15 -11.01 -16.82 -9.73
N TYR A 16 -11.57 -15.61 -9.62
CA TYR A 16 -10.80 -14.37 -9.71
C TYR A 16 -10.31 -13.93 -8.33
N THR A 17 -9.04 -13.60 -8.26
CA THR A 17 -8.45 -12.95 -7.07
C THR A 17 -8.78 -11.48 -7.05
N TYR A 18 -8.72 -10.85 -5.87
CA TYR A 18 -8.85 -9.38 -5.73
C TYR A 18 -7.87 -8.64 -6.65
N GLN A 19 -6.62 -9.12 -6.73
CA GLN A 19 -5.60 -8.53 -7.58
C GLN A 19 -6.00 -8.54 -9.06
N GLN A 20 -6.53 -9.66 -9.56
CA GLN A 20 -6.98 -9.76 -10.96
C GLN A 20 -8.16 -8.83 -11.26
N LEU A 21 -9.08 -8.65 -10.30
CA LEU A 21 -10.19 -7.70 -10.44
C LEU A 21 -9.68 -6.26 -10.46
N PHE A 22 -8.71 -5.96 -9.61
CA PHE A 22 -8.08 -4.66 -9.54
C PHE A 22 -7.34 -4.33 -10.85
N GLU A 23 -6.54 -5.26 -11.38
CA GLU A 23 -5.84 -5.10 -12.66
C GLU A 23 -6.80 -4.87 -13.83
N ASN A 24 -7.97 -5.52 -13.81
CA ASN A 24 -9.02 -5.28 -14.81
C ASN A 24 -9.65 -3.88 -14.67
N ALA A 25 -9.88 -3.42 -13.45
CA ALA A 25 -10.40 -2.07 -13.20
C ALA A 25 -9.37 -0.99 -13.59
N ASP A 26 -8.09 -1.22 -13.30
CA ASP A 26 -7.00 -0.32 -13.67
C ASP A 26 -6.83 -0.24 -15.20
N TRP A 27 -6.93 -1.36 -15.90
CA TRP A 27 -6.95 -1.35 -17.35
C TRP A 27 -8.11 -0.53 -17.93
N ALA A 28 -9.31 -0.64 -17.34
CA ALA A 28 -10.45 0.18 -17.73
C ALA A 28 -10.20 1.67 -17.47
N LEU A 29 -9.58 2.02 -16.34
CA LEU A 29 -9.17 3.37 -16.02
C LEU A 29 -8.16 3.93 -17.04
N TYR A 30 -7.19 3.10 -17.44
CA TYR A 30 -6.25 3.46 -18.50
C TYR A 30 -6.98 3.78 -19.81
N GLN A 31 -7.97 2.98 -20.21
CA GLN A 31 -8.78 3.25 -21.41
C GLN A 31 -9.59 4.54 -21.29
N ALA A 32 -10.16 4.84 -20.13
CA ALA A 32 -10.85 6.10 -19.87
C ALA A 32 -9.92 7.31 -20.04
N LYS A 33 -8.68 7.21 -19.51
CA LYS A 33 -7.66 8.26 -19.65
C LYS A 33 -7.18 8.42 -21.10
N LYS A 34 -6.93 7.32 -21.81
CA LYS A 34 -6.48 7.31 -23.23
C LYS A 34 -7.53 7.90 -24.15
N ASN A 35 -8.82 7.65 -23.88
CA ASN A 35 -9.94 8.12 -24.70
C ASN A 35 -10.38 9.56 -24.37
N GLY A 36 -9.51 10.36 -23.73
CA GLY A 36 -9.74 11.81 -23.55
C GLY A 36 -10.09 12.22 -22.13
N LYS A 37 -9.85 11.37 -21.14
CA LYS A 37 -10.09 11.66 -19.71
C LYS A 37 -11.55 12.07 -19.41
N ASN A 38 -11.85 12.46 -18.17
CA ASN A 38 -13.17 12.94 -17.71
C ASN A 38 -14.33 12.03 -18.12
N ARG A 39 -14.16 10.72 -17.95
CA ARG A 39 -15.14 9.69 -18.31
C ARG A 39 -14.91 8.41 -17.50
N TYR A 40 -15.86 7.53 -17.55
CA TYR A 40 -15.70 6.17 -17.05
C TYR A 40 -15.53 5.18 -18.21
N ALA A 41 -14.91 4.04 -17.92
CA ALA A 41 -14.85 2.88 -18.79
C ALA A 41 -15.09 1.60 -17.98
N PHE A 42 -15.72 0.64 -18.63
CA PHE A 42 -15.93 -0.70 -18.05
C PHE A 42 -14.89 -1.67 -18.61
N CYS A 43 -14.51 -2.65 -17.79
CA CYS A 43 -13.87 -3.85 -18.28
C CYS A 43 -14.95 -4.82 -18.81
N ASP A 44 -15.17 -4.84 -20.11
CA ASP A 44 -16.23 -5.66 -20.75
C ASP A 44 -15.93 -7.16 -20.71
N ASN A 45 -14.66 -7.55 -20.65
CA ASN A 45 -14.23 -8.94 -20.56
C ASN A 45 -13.16 -9.05 -19.48
N LEU A 46 -13.46 -9.83 -18.43
CA LEU A 46 -12.49 -10.15 -17.40
C LEU A 46 -11.29 -10.89 -18.03
N ARG A 47 -10.14 -10.26 -17.97
CA ARG A 47 -8.88 -10.83 -18.45
C ARG A 47 -8.24 -11.60 -17.30
N ARG A 48 -7.78 -12.82 -17.57
CA ARG A 48 -6.82 -13.50 -16.70
C ARG A 48 -5.44 -13.02 -17.15
N PHE A 49 -4.87 -12.11 -16.40
CA PHE A 49 -3.48 -11.75 -16.57
C PHE A 49 -2.67 -12.94 -16.04
N GLU A 50 -2.20 -13.81 -16.93
CA GLU A 50 -1.16 -14.77 -16.61
C GLU A 50 0.10 -13.93 -16.28
N ASP A 51 0.87 -14.36 -15.29
CA ASP A 51 2.09 -13.69 -14.84
C ASP A 51 3.08 -13.52 -16.01
N LYS A 52 2.87 -12.52 -16.82
CA LYS A 52 3.84 -12.05 -17.80
C LYS A 52 4.74 -11.04 -17.10
N THR A 53 5.76 -11.59 -16.46
CA THR A 53 6.86 -10.85 -15.81
C THR A 53 7.56 -9.88 -16.78
N GLU A 54 7.51 -10.15 -18.08
CA GLU A 54 8.22 -9.38 -19.12
C GLU A 54 7.51 -8.07 -19.50
N GLU A 55 6.18 -8.04 -19.63
CA GLU A 55 5.45 -6.80 -19.95
C GLU A 55 5.36 -5.82 -18.75
N LYS A 56 5.49 -6.31 -17.51
CA LYS A 56 5.57 -5.47 -16.31
C LYS A 56 6.92 -4.75 -16.23
N GLN A 57 7.98 -5.38 -16.70
CA GLN A 57 9.34 -4.84 -16.64
C GLN A 57 9.53 -3.65 -17.58
N GLU A 58 8.97 -3.66 -18.79
CA GLU A 58 9.07 -2.53 -19.73
C GLU A 58 8.32 -1.25 -19.30
N LEU A 59 7.26 -1.38 -18.47
CA LEU A 59 6.53 -0.21 -17.94
C LEU A 59 7.26 0.50 -16.79
N TYR A 60 8.21 -0.16 -16.15
CA TYR A 60 8.87 0.29 -14.92
C TYR A 60 10.38 0.53 -15.04
N GLU A 61 11.04 0.01 -16.10
CA GLU A 61 12.43 0.30 -16.39
C GLU A 61 12.55 1.73 -16.94
N GLY A 62 12.86 2.68 -16.07
CA GLY A 62 13.27 4.02 -16.48
C GLY A 62 12.47 5.20 -15.98
N VAL A 63 11.54 5.04 -15.04
CA VAL A 63 10.99 6.23 -14.36
C VAL A 63 12.07 6.78 -13.43
N GLU A 64 12.94 7.65 -13.99
CA GLU A 64 13.82 8.47 -13.17
C GLU A 64 12.96 9.30 -12.23
N ILE A 65 13.26 9.18 -10.92
CA ILE A 65 12.58 10.02 -9.93
C ILE A 65 13.00 11.45 -10.20
N ASP A 66 12.05 12.28 -10.57
CA ASP A 66 12.28 13.72 -10.62
C ASP A 66 12.70 14.19 -9.21
N ALA A 67 13.90 14.75 -9.11
CA ALA A 67 14.45 15.25 -7.85
C ALA A 67 13.48 16.22 -7.14
N ARG A 68 12.60 16.90 -7.88
CA ARG A 68 11.56 17.76 -7.33
C ARG A 68 10.63 17.03 -6.38
N TYR A 69 10.29 15.74 -6.66
CA TYR A 69 9.42 14.94 -5.79
C TYR A 69 10.00 14.70 -4.39
N LEU A 70 11.32 14.68 -4.26
CA LEU A 70 11.98 14.51 -2.95
C LEU A 70 11.98 15.79 -2.12
N HIS A 71 11.92 16.95 -2.78
CA HIS A 71 11.98 18.27 -2.11
C HIS A 71 10.60 18.87 -1.86
N ASN A 72 9.62 18.53 -2.67
CA ASN A 72 8.26 19.03 -2.53
C ASN A 72 7.53 18.42 -1.33
N ASP A 73 6.41 19.04 -0.96
CA ASP A 73 5.46 18.46 -0.03
C ASP A 73 4.94 17.12 -0.56
N ILE A 74 4.94 16.11 0.29
CA ILE A 74 4.64 14.73 -0.12
C ILE A 74 3.18 14.55 -0.53
N VAL A 75 2.26 15.28 0.09
CA VAL A 75 0.83 15.20 -0.23
C VAL A 75 0.58 15.79 -1.61
N SER A 76 1.14 16.98 -1.89
CA SER A 76 1.09 17.59 -3.23
C SER A 76 1.74 16.72 -4.29
N THR A 77 2.86 16.08 -3.95
CA THR A 77 3.56 15.12 -4.83
C THR A 77 2.70 13.91 -5.15
N ALA A 78 1.97 13.36 -4.16
CA ALA A 78 1.06 12.25 -4.37
C ALA A 78 -0.03 12.60 -5.39
N PHE A 79 -0.68 13.76 -5.23
CA PHE A 79 -1.69 14.23 -6.19
C PHE A 79 -1.11 14.40 -7.60
N GLU A 80 0.09 14.99 -7.72
CA GLU A 80 0.77 15.16 -9.00
C GLU A 80 1.07 13.82 -9.69
N ILE A 81 1.56 12.83 -8.94
CA ILE A 81 1.83 11.48 -9.44
C ILE A 81 0.54 10.84 -9.95
N PHE A 82 -0.55 10.85 -9.15
CA PHE A 82 -1.82 10.25 -9.56
C PHE A 82 -2.47 10.97 -10.74
N GLU A 83 -2.24 12.27 -10.90
CA GLU A 83 -2.74 13.03 -12.05
C GLU A 83 -1.97 12.69 -13.34
N LYS A 84 -0.65 12.53 -13.24
CA LYS A 84 0.22 12.33 -14.41
C LYS A 84 0.29 10.89 -14.88
N MET A 85 0.25 9.93 -13.95
CA MET A 85 0.41 8.52 -14.31
C MET A 85 -0.85 7.97 -14.98
N SER A 86 -0.64 7.15 -15.99
CA SER A 86 -1.74 6.50 -16.72
C SER A 86 -2.33 5.30 -16.00
N SER A 87 -1.52 4.62 -15.19
CA SER A 87 -1.89 3.44 -14.41
C SER A 87 -1.86 3.74 -12.91
N PHE A 88 -2.89 3.29 -12.20
CA PHE A 88 -2.95 3.40 -10.74
C PHE A 88 -1.83 2.61 -10.07
N GLN A 89 -1.52 1.42 -10.58
CA GLN A 89 -0.44 0.60 -10.05
C GLN A 89 0.90 1.33 -10.18
N ALA A 90 1.21 1.88 -11.36
CA ALA A 90 2.45 2.65 -11.57
C ALA A 90 2.50 3.90 -10.65
N ALA A 91 1.36 4.56 -10.44
CA ALA A 91 1.29 5.70 -9.53
C ALA A 91 1.61 5.30 -8.08
N ILE A 92 1.02 4.21 -7.58
CA ILE A 92 1.29 3.68 -6.22
C ILE A 92 2.76 3.29 -6.08
N GLU A 93 3.33 2.56 -7.05
CA GLU A 93 4.72 2.12 -7.00
C GLU A 93 5.69 3.31 -7.00
N LEU A 94 5.45 4.31 -7.85
CA LEU A 94 6.25 5.54 -7.86
C LEU A 94 6.11 6.31 -6.54
N LEU A 95 4.89 6.46 -6.03
CA LEU A 95 4.64 7.15 -4.76
C LEU A 95 5.36 6.44 -3.61
N MET A 96 5.24 5.12 -3.50
CA MET A 96 5.93 4.33 -2.48
C MET A 96 7.45 4.51 -2.59
N LYS A 97 8.02 4.53 -3.80
CA LYS A 97 9.44 4.77 -4.03
C LYS A 97 9.85 6.17 -3.58
N VAL A 98 9.07 7.20 -3.90
CA VAL A 98 9.33 8.59 -3.45
C VAL A 98 9.28 8.69 -1.93
N ILE A 99 8.24 8.15 -1.29
CA ILE A 99 8.11 8.11 0.17
C ILE A 99 9.29 7.35 0.80
N GLY A 100 9.60 6.18 0.26
CA GLY A 100 10.68 5.33 0.75
C GLY A 100 12.03 6.04 0.77
N LEU A 101 12.36 6.75 -0.31
CA LEU A 101 13.60 7.53 -0.41
C LEU A 101 13.58 8.78 0.47
N LYS A 102 12.47 9.53 0.47
CA LYS A 102 12.32 10.76 1.27
C LYS A 102 12.48 10.48 2.76
N PHE A 103 11.85 9.42 3.24
CA PHE A 103 11.89 9.04 4.66
C PHE A 103 12.98 7.99 4.98
N ARG A 104 13.82 7.61 4.02
CA ARG A 104 14.89 6.60 4.18
C ARG A 104 14.37 5.31 4.79
N LEU A 105 13.30 4.77 4.21
CA LEU A 105 12.69 3.52 4.63
C LEU A 105 13.38 2.32 3.98
N ASN A 106 13.31 1.17 4.63
CA ASN A 106 13.75 -0.09 4.02
C ASN A 106 12.60 -0.78 3.30
N ARG A 107 11.36 -0.61 3.77
CA ARG A 107 10.17 -1.21 3.17
C ARG A 107 8.93 -0.37 3.43
N ILE A 108 8.03 -0.36 2.45
CA ILE A 108 6.65 0.11 2.59
C ILE A 108 5.74 -1.04 2.17
N THR A 109 4.71 -1.32 2.95
CA THR A 109 3.76 -2.40 2.66
C THR A 109 2.34 -1.89 2.80
N VAL A 110 1.55 -2.00 1.75
CA VAL A 110 0.11 -1.72 1.79
C VAL A 110 -0.61 -3.01 2.15
N LEU A 111 -1.37 -2.95 3.22
CA LEU A 111 -2.06 -4.07 3.83
C LEU A 111 -3.57 -3.86 3.74
N HIS A 112 -4.28 -4.83 3.20
CA HIS A 112 -5.73 -4.88 3.21
C HIS A 112 -6.21 -5.86 4.29
N THR A 113 -7.17 -5.43 5.09
CA THR A 113 -7.65 -6.20 6.23
C THR A 113 -9.03 -6.79 5.97
N LYS A 114 -9.15 -8.09 6.10
CA LYS A 114 -10.41 -8.82 6.17
C LYS A 114 -10.75 -9.10 7.64
N VAL A 115 -11.35 -8.14 8.30
CA VAL A 115 -11.62 -8.18 9.74
C VAL A 115 -12.43 -9.42 10.15
N ALA A 116 -13.43 -9.81 9.35
CA ALA A 116 -14.26 -10.99 9.62
C ALA A 116 -13.45 -12.31 9.57
N GLU A 117 -12.43 -12.39 8.74
CA GLU A 117 -11.56 -13.56 8.58
C GLU A 117 -10.33 -13.52 9.49
N GLN A 118 -10.10 -12.41 10.21
CA GLN A 118 -8.90 -12.15 11.00
C GLN A 118 -7.60 -12.26 10.16
N LYS A 119 -7.67 -11.81 8.92
CA LYS A 119 -6.60 -11.88 7.94
C LYS A 119 -6.20 -10.51 7.45
N ILE A 120 -4.90 -10.36 7.24
CA ILE A 120 -4.29 -9.20 6.58
C ILE A 120 -3.56 -9.70 5.34
N ASN A 121 -3.92 -9.17 4.20
CA ASN A 121 -3.26 -9.50 2.93
C ASN A 121 -2.38 -8.34 2.50
N ARG A 122 -1.19 -8.65 2.01
CA ARG A 122 -0.33 -7.69 1.34
C ARG A 122 -0.89 -7.41 -0.06
N VAL A 123 -1.09 -6.13 -0.38
CA VAL A 123 -1.58 -5.68 -1.69
C VAL A 123 -0.44 -5.13 -2.54
N PHE A 124 0.38 -4.24 -1.94
CA PHE A 124 1.55 -3.65 -2.58
C PHE A 124 2.75 -3.69 -1.64
N GLN A 125 3.93 -3.72 -2.22
CA GLN A 125 5.17 -3.62 -1.46
C GLN A 125 6.25 -2.91 -2.28
N TRP A 126 6.94 -1.98 -1.63
CA TRP A 126 8.19 -1.40 -2.10
C TRP A 126 9.31 -1.74 -1.09
N VAL A 127 10.51 -1.98 -1.59
CA VAL A 127 11.72 -2.21 -0.78
C VAL A 127 12.88 -1.39 -1.34
N SER A 128 13.75 -0.90 -0.45
CA SER A 128 15.00 -0.23 -0.85
C SER A 128 16.00 -1.22 -1.44
N GLU A 129 16.01 -2.44 -0.93
CA GLU A 129 16.86 -3.55 -1.34
C GLU A 129 16.07 -4.86 -1.20
N GLU A 130 16.37 -5.83 -2.05
CA GLU A 130 15.61 -7.09 -2.13
C GLU A 130 15.64 -7.89 -0.83
N GLU A 131 16.69 -7.76 -0.04
CA GLU A 131 16.83 -8.42 1.26
C GLU A 131 15.75 -8.02 2.28
N TYR A 132 15.13 -6.82 2.12
CA TYR A 132 14.05 -6.35 3.00
C TYR A 132 12.66 -6.77 2.55
N ARG A 133 12.57 -7.55 1.48
CA ARG A 133 11.29 -8.03 0.96
C ARG A 133 10.59 -8.96 1.95
N LEU A 134 9.34 -8.64 2.24
CA LEU A 134 8.46 -9.53 3.00
C LEU A 134 7.92 -10.61 2.06
N LEU A 135 8.26 -11.86 2.30
CA LEU A 135 7.84 -13.00 1.48
C LEU A 135 6.46 -13.55 1.87
N ILE A 136 5.91 -13.05 2.98
CA ILE A 136 4.61 -13.49 3.50
C ILE A 136 3.52 -12.63 2.85
N ASP A 137 2.57 -13.28 2.18
CA ASP A 137 1.44 -12.62 1.53
C ASP A 137 0.24 -12.43 2.46
N GLU A 138 0.07 -13.32 3.42
CA GLU A 138 -1.04 -13.32 4.36
C GLU A 138 -0.51 -13.38 5.80
N ILE A 139 -0.98 -12.45 6.63
CA ILE A 139 -0.62 -12.36 8.05
C ILE A 139 -1.88 -12.59 8.88
N HIS A 140 -1.81 -13.54 9.81
CA HIS A 140 -2.90 -13.79 10.74
C HIS A 140 -2.70 -12.97 12.01
N PHE A 141 -3.72 -12.17 12.35
CA PHE A 141 -3.79 -11.43 13.60
C PHE A 141 -5.02 -11.84 14.40
N SER A 142 -4.89 -11.92 15.69
CA SER A 142 -6.06 -12.08 16.57
C SER A 142 -6.84 -10.75 16.63
N LYS A 143 -8.13 -10.84 17.03
CA LYS A 143 -8.93 -9.63 17.29
C LYS A 143 -8.28 -8.75 18.37
N SER A 144 -7.63 -9.34 19.37
CA SER A 144 -6.92 -8.59 20.41
C SER A 144 -5.72 -7.83 19.86
N ASP A 145 -4.96 -8.41 18.92
CA ASP A 145 -3.83 -7.74 18.29
C ASP A 145 -4.26 -6.52 17.49
N PHE A 146 -5.41 -6.59 16.78
CA PHE A 146 -5.99 -5.44 16.11
C PHE A 146 -6.36 -4.32 17.09
N ILE A 147 -7.02 -4.67 18.20
CA ILE A 147 -7.39 -3.70 19.23
C ILE A 147 -6.13 -3.06 19.82
N THR A 148 -5.09 -3.86 20.08
CA THR A 148 -3.81 -3.36 20.60
C THR A 148 -3.16 -2.42 19.60
N LEU A 149 -3.09 -2.81 18.31
CA LEU A 149 -2.50 -1.99 17.25
C LEU A 149 -3.13 -0.58 17.19
N PHE A 150 -4.46 -0.49 17.28
CA PHE A 150 -5.17 0.79 17.10
C PHE A 150 -5.46 1.55 18.40
N ARG A 151 -5.22 0.94 19.57
CA ARG A 151 -5.41 1.61 20.86
C ARG A 151 -4.49 2.82 21.03
N HIS A 152 -3.33 2.79 20.43
CA HIS A 152 -2.27 3.79 20.57
C HIS A 152 -2.12 4.69 19.33
N ASN A 153 -3.15 4.75 18.46
CA ASN A 153 -3.16 5.70 17.36
C ASN A 153 -3.04 7.13 17.90
N ASP A 154 -2.17 7.89 17.26
CA ASP A 154 -2.09 9.33 17.50
C ASP A 154 -3.21 10.10 16.75
N GLU A 155 -3.17 11.42 16.86
CA GLU A 155 -4.14 12.31 16.20
C GLU A 155 -4.07 12.26 14.64
N TYR A 156 -3.03 11.66 14.08
CA TYR A 156 -2.83 11.46 12.63
C TYR A 156 -3.23 10.07 12.14
N GLY A 157 -3.80 9.23 13.01
CA GLY A 157 -4.14 7.85 12.69
C GLY A 157 -2.92 6.95 12.55
N THR A 158 -1.76 7.35 13.10
CA THR A 158 -0.54 6.56 13.07
C THR A 158 -0.22 5.93 14.41
N VAL A 159 0.41 4.76 14.37
CA VAL A 159 0.99 4.10 15.53
C VAL A 159 2.42 3.70 15.24
N VAL A 160 3.31 3.93 16.20
CA VAL A 160 4.71 3.48 16.12
C VAL A 160 4.83 2.18 16.90
N ILE A 161 5.37 1.14 16.27
CA ILE A 161 5.60 -0.17 16.88
C ILE A 161 7.10 -0.42 16.94
N GLN A 162 7.58 -0.70 18.14
CA GLN A 162 8.97 -1.09 18.41
C GLN A 162 9.00 -2.42 19.17
N GLU A 163 10.18 -3.00 19.27
CA GLU A 163 10.38 -4.28 19.93
C GLU A 163 9.82 -4.32 21.38
N ASN A 164 9.91 -3.21 22.11
CA ASN A 164 9.42 -3.12 23.49
C ASN A 164 7.88 -3.17 23.57
N ASP A 165 7.20 -2.75 22.53
CA ASP A 165 5.74 -2.68 22.47
C ASP A 165 5.13 -4.09 22.23
N LEU A 166 5.95 -5.04 21.78
CA LEU A 166 5.51 -6.39 21.45
C LEU A 166 4.98 -7.19 22.63
N ALA A 167 5.26 -6.77 23.86
CA ALA A 167 4.76 -7.43 25.07
C ALA A 167 3.22 -7.38 25.16
N GLU A 168 2.58 -6.39 24.56
CA GLU A 168 1.12 -6.21 24.55
C GLU A 168 0.40 -7.08 23.50
N TYR A 169 1.15 -7.65 22.54
CA TYR A 169 0.60 -8.48 21.47
C TYR A 169 0.50 -9.95 21.85
N SER A 170 -0.40 -10.69 21.21
CA SER A 170 -0.46 -12.14 21.30
C SER A 170 0.86 -12.78 20.86
N GLU A 171 1.07 -14.05 21.22
CA GLU A 171 2.26 -14.78 20.76
C GLU A 171 2.39 -14.80 19.23
N GLN A 172 1.26 -14.98 18.53
CA GLN A 172 1.24 -14.95 17.07
C GLN A 172 1.51 -13.54 16.51
N GLY A 173 0.93 -12.51 17.12
CA GLY A 173 1.18 -11.11 16.74
C GLY A 173 2.66 -10.74 16.89
N ARG A 174 3.29 -11.14 18.00
CA ARG A 174 4.74 -10.96 18.21
C ARG A 174 5.57 -11.68 17.15
N LYS A 175 5.26 -12.96 16.88
CA LYS A 175 5.96 -13.72 15.82
C LYS A 175 5.86 -13.04 14.47
N ASN A 176 4.68 -12.56 14.10
CA ASN A 176 4.46 -11.86 12.83
C ASN A 176 5.34 -10.61 12.71
N VAL A 177 5.40 -9.76 13.73
CA VAL A 177 6.24 -8.55 13.71
C VAL A 177 7.74 -8.90 13.66
N LEU A 178 8.18 -9.88 14.45
CA LEU A 178 9.58 -10.32 14.49
C LEU A 178 10.02 -10.94 13.16
N GLN A 179 9.17 -11.76 12.54
CA GLN A 179 9.44 -12.37 11.21
C GLN A 179 9.55 -11.34 10.11
N CYS A 180 8.93 -10.17 10.27
CA CYS A 180 9.06 -9.07 9.32
C CYS A 180 10.46 -8.41 9.34
N GLY A 181 11.36 -8.74 10.25
CA GLY A 181 12.70 -8.17 10.37
C GLY A 181 12.72 -6.67 10.68
N ALA A 182 11.60 -6.11 11.13
CA ALA A 182 11.45 -4.69 11.40
C ALA A 182 12.11 -4.28 12.73
N LYS A 183 12.85 -3.18 12.74
CA LYS A 183 13.34 -2.53 13.97
C LYS A 183 12.36 -1.48 14.48
N THR A 184 11.72 -0.77 13.57
CA THR A 184 10.62 0.16 13.87
C THR A 184 9.63 0.14 12.72
N VAL A 185 8.35 0.15 13.04
CA VAL A 185 7.25 0.25 12.09
C VAL A 185 6.39 1.45 12.45
N VAL A 186 6.06 2.28 11.48
CA VAL A 186 4.93 3.22 11.58
C VAL A 186 3.79 2.61 10.79
N CYS A 187 2.69 2.31 11.44
CA CYS A 187 1.45 1.91 10.77
C CYS A 187 0.50 3.08 10.70
N ALA A 188 0.03 3.41 9.50
CA ALA A 188 -1.01 4.40 9.28
C ALA A 188 -2.29 3.69 8.81
N ALA A 189 -3.40 3.92 9.49
CA ALA A 189 -4.65 3.24 9.25
C ALA A 189 -5.39 3.82 8.04
N MET A 190 -5.92 2.95 7.17
CA MET A 190 -6.76 3.33 6.05
C MET A 190 -8.23 3.11 6.39
N TYR A 191 -9.08 4.10 6.04
CA TYR A 191 -10.52 4.05 6.24
C TYR A 191 -11.25 4.30 4.93
N CYS A 192 -12.34 3.59 4.71
CA CYS A 192 -13.28 3.84 3.64
C CYS A 192 -14.68 3.98 4.25
N GLU A 193 -15.34 5.11 4.00
CA GLU A 193 -16.69 5.40 4.55
C GLU A 193 -16.77 5.20 6.09
N GLY A 194 -15.72 5.59 6.80
CA GLY A 194 -15.61 5.44 8.26
C GLY A 194 -15.32 4.02 8.75
N SER A 195 -15.19 3.04 7.85
CA SER A 195 -14.85 1.66 8.18
C SER A 195 -13.36 1.43 7.94
N TYR A 196 -12.69 0.77 8.88
CA TYR A 196 -11.30 0.36 8.73
C TYR A 196 -11.14 -0.69 7.61
N THR A 197 -10.27 -0.42 6.66
CA THR A 197 -10.04 -1.29 5.49
C THR A 197 -8.62 -1.86 5.40
N GLY A 198 -7.67 -1.25 6.11
CA GLY A 198 -6.31 -1.69 6.06
C GLY A 198 -5.34 -0.68 6.66
N ALA A 199 -4.06 -0.87 6.39
CA ALA A 199 -3.00 0.03 6.84
C ALA A 199 -1.85 0.08 5.85
N ILE A 200 -1.09 1.18 5.89
CA ILE A 200 0.23 1.24 5.29
C ILE A 200 1.27 1.12 6.40
N ALA A 201 2.18 0.15 6.25
CA ALA A 201 3.30 -0.06 7.14
C ALA A 201 4.58 0.53 6.54
N TYR A 202 5.16 1.51 7.22
CA TYR A 202 6.42 2.17 6.89
C TYR A 202 7.51 1.63 7.81
N VAL A 203 8.51 0.94 7.25
CA VAL A 203 9.39 0.05 8.02
C VAL A 203 10.85 0.46 7.89
N THR A 204 11.55 0.50 9.03
CA THR A 204 13.02 0.50 9.09
C THR A 204 13.49 -0.86 9.62
N CYS A 205 14.46 -1.48 8.92
CA CYS A 205 14.99 -2.81 9.24
C CYS A 205 16.42 -2.77 9.80
N GLN A 206 17.18 -1.74 9.48
CA GLN A 206 18.59 -1.64 9.87
C GLN A 206 18.75 -1.11 11.30
N GLU A 207 18.01 -0.05 11.63
CA GLU A 207 18.16 0.64 12.91
C GLU A 207 16.80 1.04 13.52
N LYS A 208 16.79 1.21 14.83
CA LYS A 208 15.65 1.81 15.52
C LYS A 208 15.61 3.29 15.20
N ARG A 209 14.47 3.78 14.72
CA ARG A 209 14.26 5.17 14.38
C ARG A 209 13.29 5.84 15.33
N LEU A 210 13.64 7.03 15.80
CA LEU A 210 12.69 7.93 16.46
C LEU A 210 11.96 8.74 15.38
N TRP A 211 10.66 8.58 15.33
CA TRP A 211 9.80 9.29 14.38
C TRP A 211 9.35 10.61 14.98
N SER A 212 9.62 11.71 14.29
CA SER A 212 9.13 13.02 14.70
C SER A 212 7.60 13.09 14.56
N ARG A 213 6.98 14.04 15.25
CA ARG A 213 5.54 14.31 15.09
C ARG A 213 5.22 14.73 13.66
N GLU A 214 6.09 15.50 13.02
CA GLU A 214 5.94 15.95 11.65
C GLU A 214 6.02 14.80 10.65
N ASP A 215 7.00 13.88 10.78
CA ASP A 215 7.09 12.69 9.95
C ASP A 215 5.80 11.86 10.03
N ARG A 216 5.30 11.60 11.25
CA ARG A 216 4.09 10.81 11.47
C ARG A 216 2.86 11.49 10.89
N LYS A 217 2.75 12.81 11.04
CA LYS A 217 1.69 13.60 10.42
C LYS A 217 1.70 13.44 8.90
N LEU A 218 2.84 13.65 8.26
CA LEU A 218 2.98 13.52 6.80
C LEU A 218 2.67 12.11 6.30
N LEU A 219 3.11 11.07 7.02
CA LEU A 219 2.80 9.68 6.66
C LEU A 219 1.31 9.36 6.84
N GLY A 220 0.64 9.92 7.85
CA GLY A 220 -0.80 9.78 8.02
C GLY A 220 -1.60 10.53 6.95
N GLU A 221 -1.17 11.73 6.55
CA GLU A 221 -1.85 12.53 5.52
C GLU A 221 -1.75 11.93 4.11
N VAL A 222 -0.69 11.18 3.82
CA VAL A 222 -0.48 10.53 2.51
C VAL A 222 -1.09 9.13 2.42
N THR A 223 -1.58 8.59 3.56
CA THR A 223 -2.24 7.28 3.66
C THR A 223 -3.73 7.37 3.35
#